data_ef238ae22df4e1f71dab56e0e1d7b3d3
#
_entry.id   ef238ae22df4e1f71dab56e0e1d7b3d3
#
_cell.length_a   1.000
_cell.length_b   1.000
_cell.length_c   1.000
_cell.angle_alpha   90.00
_cell.angle_beta   90.00
_cell.angle_gamma   90.00
#
_symmetry.space_group_name_H-M   'P 1'
#
loop_
_entity.id
_entity.type
_entity.pdbx_description
1 polymer ?
#
loop_
_entity_poly.entity_id
_entity_poly.type
_entity_poly.pdbx_seq_one_letter_code
_entity_poly.pdbx_strand_id
1 'polypeptide(L)'
;WQGEANLFHTFHDESTLDVKAYYFYSERGLPGAVILYNPKAEERLWDENFFTQARYKKTFSPKWTLQAQAKFNHSWNKYEDTDVKYENGKQTDINRQDEYYLSAAVLYQPVKGLELSLAQDGFINTLHTNINDSPNPVRYSSLTALNARYQWGRIKLSGTLVGTFITEEVKAGNTPDDRKRLSPILSVSIQPWKEEQLYVRAMYKNTFRVPTFNDLYYLRIGNTSLRPEKAREYNIGVTWNGKPFSFTDFLSITLDGYYNEVTDKIVAFPSTYVWKMQNYGTVHITGLDATMATSIPVCPNINVGLSGNYSWQKA
;
A
#
# COMPACT_ATOMS: atom_id res chain seq x y z
N TRP A 1 7.55 13.67 -18.61
CA TRP A 1 6.32 13.52 -19.39
C TRP A 1 5.36 12.62 -18.63
N GLN A 2 4.07 12.99 -18.63
CA GLN A 2 3.05 12.08 -18.15
C GLN A 2 1.78 12.27 -18.97
N GLY A 3 1.01 11.20 -19.14
CA GLY A 3 -0.27 11.21 -19.81
C GLY A 3 -1.21 10.21 -19.15
N GLU A 4 -2.50 10.57 -19.12
CA GLU A 4 -3.54 9.72 -18.57
C GLU A 4 -4.78 9.77 -19.45
N ALA A 5 -5.41 8.61 -19.66
CA ALA A 5 -6.68 8.48 -20.33
C ALA A 5 -7.63 7.63 -19.48
N ASN A 6 -8.87 8.07 -19.36
CA ASN A 6 -9.92 7.38 -18.62
C ASN A 6 -11.15 7.21 -19.51
N LEU A 7 -11.70 6.00 -19.53
CA LEU A 7 -12.96 5.67 -20.19
C LEU A 7 -13.92 5.12 -19.15
N PHE A 8 -15.12 5.69 -19.08
CA PHE A 8 -16.21 5.24 -18.23
C PHE A 8 -17.39 4.86 -19.11
N HIS A 9 -17.88 3.66 -18.97
CA HIS A 9 -19.02 3.18 -19.74
C HIS A 9 -20.04 2.52 -18.82
N THR A 10 -21.30 2.91 -18.97
CA THR A 10 -22.44 2.27 -18.32
C THR A 10 -23.27 1.56 -19.38
N PHE A 11 -23.44 0.25 -19.21
CA PHE A 11 -24.24 -0.58 -20.10
C PHE A 11 -25.75 -0.42 -19.84
N HIS A 12 -26.58 -0.91 -20.73
CA HIS A 12 -28.05 -0.89 -20.58
C HIS A 12 -28.56 -1.64 -19.35
N ASP A 13 -27.81 -2.62 -18.87
CA ASP A 13 -28.12 -3.41 -17.69
C ASP A 13 -27.51 -2.82 -16.41
N GLU A 14 -27.19 -1.53 -16.43
CA GLU A 14 -26.58 -0.77 -15.33
C GLU A 14 -25.19 -1.29 -14.86
N SER A 15 -24.61 -2.26 -15.57
CA SER A 15 -23.23 -2.64 -15.30
C SER A 15 -22.29 -1.53 -15.78
N THR A 16 -21.13 -1.39 -15.11
CA THR A 16 -20.15 -0.34 -15.42
C THR A 16 -18.81 -0.95 -15.79
N LEU A 17 -18.15 -0.34 -16.75
CA LEU A 17 -16.77 -0.62 -17.14
C LEU A 17 -15.96 0.68 -17.06
N ASP A 18 -14.95 0.68 -16.22
CA ASP A 18 -13.98 1.77 -16.11
C ASP A 18 -12.65 1.27 -16.62
N VAL A 19 -12.05 1.96 -17.57
CA VAL A 19 -10.71 1.66 -18.11
C VAL A 19 -9.83 2.87 -17.94
N LYS A 20 -8.61 2.65 -17.46
CA LYS A 20 -7.58 3.68 -17.30
C LYS A 20 -6.31 3.22 -17.98
N ALA A 21 -5.66 4.13 -18.68
CA ALA A 21 -4.29 3.99 -19.17
C ALA A 21 -3.47 5.18 -18.67
N TYR A 22 -2.25 4.91 -18.26
CA TYR A 22 -1.32 5.91 -17.73
C TYR A 22 0.08 5.64 -18.26
N TYR A 23 0.77 6.72 -18.62
CA TYR A 23 2.17 6.70 -19.04
C TYR A 23 2.94 7.79 -18.31
N PHE A 24 4.13 7.45 -17.85
CA PHE A 24 5.08 8.36 -17.21
C PHE A 24 6.49 8.09 -17.72
N TYR A 25 7.22 9.17 -17.98
CA TYR A 25 8.65 9.13 -18.29
C TYR A 25 9.35 10.29 -17.60
N SER A 26 10.51 10.01 -16.99
CA SER A 26 11.39 11.04 -16.45
C SER A 26 12.86 10.74 -16.70
N GLU A 27 13.64 11.79 -16.82
CA GLU A 27 15.10 11.77 -16.80
C GLU A 27 15.56 12.75 -15.73
N ARG A 28 16.52 12.34 -14.90
CA ARG A 28 17.06 13.19 -13.84
C ARG A 28 18.54 12.91 -13.59
N GLY A 29 19.30 13.96 -13.29
CA GLY A 29 20.64 13.85 -12.69
C GLY A 29 20.52 13.48 -11.22
N LEU A 30 21.36 12.60 -10.74
CA LEU A 30 21.46 12.24 -9.34
C LEU A 30 22.65 12.97 -8.71
N PRO A 31 22.57 13.39 -7.44
CA PRO A 31 23.73 13.90 -6.72
C PRO A 31 24.73 12.75 -6.54
N GLY A 32 25.97 12.96 -6.96
CA GLY A 32 27.03 11.99 -6.73
C GLY A 32 27.34 11.82 -5.24
N ALA A 33 28.15 10.81 -4.92
CA ALA A 33 28.57 10.55 -3.55
C ALA A 33 29.28 11.78 -2.96
N VAL A 34 28.69 12.35 -1.92
CA VAL A 34 29.20 13.52 -1.19
C VAL A 34 30.56 13.23 -0.49
N ILE A 35 30.93 11.95 -0.36
CA ILE A 35 32.07 11.43 0.40
C ILE A 35 33.29 11.55 -0.45
N LEU A 36 33.75 12.07 -1.20
CA LEU A 36 35.09 12.10 -1.84
C LEU A 36 35.29 13.23 -2.85
N TYR A 37 34.68 14.40 -2.63
CA TYR A 37 34.91 15.56 -3.49
C TYR A 37 34.92 15.16 -4.99
N ASN A 38 33.92 14.40 -5.43
CA ASN A 38 33.77 14.12 -6.85
C ASN A 38 33.00 15.29 -7.50
N PRO A 39 33.69 16.31 -8.04
CA PRO A 39 33.03 17.45 -8.68
C PRO A 39 32.40 17.08 -10.04
N LYS A 40 32.56 15.83 -10.49
CA LYS A 40 32.12 15.33 -11.78
C LYS A 40 31.14 14.17 -11.64
N ALA A 41 30.22 14.23 -10.66
CA ALA A 41 29.15 13.26 -10.59
C ALA A 41 28.27 13.37 -11.84
N GLU A 42 28.34 12.39 -12.72
CA GLU A 42 27.54 12.29 -13.94
C GLU A 42 26.55 11.13 -13.85
N GLU A 43 25.98 10.95 -12.66
CA GLU A 43 24.98 9.92 -12.46
C GLU A 43 23.63 10.37 -13.02
N ARG A 44 23.00 9.50 -13.79
CA ARG A 44 21.68 9.75 -14.39
C ARG A 44 20.73 8.58 -14.16
N LEU A 45 19.47 8.92 -13.96
CA LEU A 45 18.38 7.96 -13.82
C LEU A 45 17.26 8.30 -14.79
N TRP A 46 16.85 7.32 -15.57
CA TRP A 46 15.65 7.35 -16.39
C TRP A 46 14.63 6.40 -15.80
N ASP A 47 13.41 6.85 -15.69
CA ASP A 47 12.27 6.05 -15.26
C ASP A 47 11.16 6.12 -16.29
N GLU A 48 10.60 4.97 -16.62
CA GLU A 48 9.42 4.83 -17.45
C GLU A 48 8.41 3.92 -16.74
N ASN A 49 7.15 4.32 -16.76
CA ASN A 49 6.07 3.50 -16.25
C ASN A 49 4.86 3.60 -17.17
N PHE A 50 4.35 2.46 -17.56
CA PHE A 50 3.09 2.32 -18.28
C PHE A 50 2.18 1.38 -17.51
N PHE A 51 0.93 1.78 -17.25
CA PHE A 51 -0.05 0.82 -16.78
C PHE A 51 -1.40 1.02 -17.48
N THR A 52 -2.11 -0.08 -17.59
CA THR A 52 -3.53 -0.08 -17.95
C THR A 52 -4.28 -0.93 -16.93
N GLN A 53 -5.49 -0.49 -16.59
CA GLN A 53 -6.39 -1.22 -15.72
C GLN A 53 -7.83 -1.13 -16.22
N ALA A 54 -8.58 -2.19 -15.97
CA ALA A 54 -10.01 -2.24 -16.23
C ALA A 54 -10.74 -2.72 -14.98
N ARG A 55 -11.87 -2.12 -14.68
CA ARG A 55 -12.78 -2.51 -13.60
C ARG A 55 -14.17 -2.68 -14.18
N TYR A 56 -14.72 -3.86 -14.01
CA TYR A 56 -16.11 -4.17 -14.33
C TYR A 56 -16.89 -4.39 -13.06
N LYS A 57 -18.09 -3.80 -12.94
CA LYS A 57 -18.99 -3.98 -11.82
C LYS A 57 -20.40 -4.26 -12.33
N LYS A 58 -21.05 -5.29 -11.79
CA LYS A 58 -22.43 -5.65 -12.09
C LYS A 58 -23.19 -5.99 -10.82
N THR A 59 -24.35 -5.36 -10.65
CA THR A 59 -25.30 -5.68 -9.61
C THR A 59 -26.41 -6.52 -10.23
N PHE A 60 -26.46 -7.82 -9.91
CA PHE A 60 -27.44 -8.76 -10.45
C PHE A 60 -28.80 -8.64 -9.76
N SER A 61 -28.78 -8.23 -8.50
CA SER A 61 -29.96 -8.00 -7.69
C SER A 61 -29.59 -7.11 -6.50
N PRO A 62 -30.54 -6.61 -5.70
CA PRO A 62 -30.25 -5.86 -4.48
C PRO A 62 -29.35 -6.63 -3.47
N LYS A 63 -29.20 -7.94 -3.65
CA LYS A 63 -28.41 -8.79 -2.76
C LYS A 63 -27.04 -9.17 -3.32
N TRP A 64 -26.84 -9.12 -4.64
CA TRP A 64 -25.64 -9.66 -5.28
C TRP A 64 -24.96 -8.66 -6.18
N THR A 65 -23.70 -8.38 -5.91
CA THR A 65 -22.85 -7.56 -6.78
C THR A 65 -21.54 -8.31 -7.05
N LEU A 66 -21.13 -8.31 -8.32
CA LEU A 66 -19.84 -8.79 -8.80
C LEU A 66 -18.98 -7.60 -9.16
N GLN A 67 -17.71 -7.66 -8.79
CA GLN A 67 -16.66 -6.76 -9.29
C GLN A 67 -15.50 -7.60 -9.80
N ALA A 68 -15.03 -7.30 -11.01
CA ALA A 68 -13.83 -7.89 -11.58
C ALA A 68 -12.85 -6.77 -11.96
N GLN A 69 -11.56 -7.02 -11.80
CA GLN A 69 -10.51 -6.06 -12.12
C GLN A 69 -9.35 -6.78 -12.80
N ALA A 70 -8.76 -6.12 -13.77
CA ALA A 70 -7.50 -6.53 -14.38
C ALA A 70 -6.57 -5.34 -14.49
N LYS A 71 -5.27 -5.54 -14.27
CA LYS A 71 -4.24 -4.52 -14.43
C LYS A 71 -3.00 -5.14 -15.04
N PHE A 72 -2.40 -4.42 -15.95
CA PHE A 72 -1.02 -4.63 -16.40
C PHE A 72 -0.21 -3.40 -16.05
N ASN A 73 0.97 -3.58 -15.48
CA ASN A 73 1.92 -2.51 -15.22
C ASN A 73 3.30 -2.91 -15.73
N HIS A 74 3.89 -2.05 -16.53
CA HIS A 74 5.27 -2.13 -17.00
C HIS A 74 6.07 -0.99 -16.40
N SER A 75 7.19 -1.30 -15.77
CA SER A 75 8.12 -0.33 -15.20
C SER A 75 9.51 -0.62 -15.74
N TRP A 76 10.15 0.39 -16.28
CA TRP A 76 11.52 0.34 -16.75
C TRP A 76 12.32 1.45 -16.10
N ASN A 77 13.53 1.12 -15.66
CA ASN A 77 14.48 2.13 -15.23
C ASN A 77 15.86 1.84 -15.78
N LYS A 78 16.61 2.89 -16.04
CA LYS A 78 18.02 2.87 -16.42
C LYS A 78 18.79 3.79 -15.52
N TYR A 79 19.76 3.24 -14.82
CA TYR A 79 20.77 4.00 -14.08
C TYR A 79 22.07 3.97 -14.86
N GLU A 80 22.74 5.12 -14.93
CA GLU A 80 24.03 5.29 -15.62
C GLU A 80 24.95 6.12 -14.73
N ASP A 81 26.15 5.60 -14.49
CA ASP A 81 27.23 6.27 -13.78
C ASP A 81 28.49 6.24 -14.66
N THR A 82 29.00 7.43 -15.01
CA THR A 82 30.25 7.60 -15.78
C THR A 82 31.36 7.95 -14.81
N ASP A 83 32.21 6.95 -14.49
CA ASP A 83 33.35 7.12 -13.61
C ASP A 83 34.51 6.25 -14.11
N VAL A 84 35.72 6.75 -14.00
CA VAL A 84 36.97 6.03 -14.34
C VAL A 84 37.22 4.77 -13.53
N LYS A 85 36.50 4.59 -12.42
CA LYS A 85 36.53 3.37 -11.59
C LYS A 85 35.95 2.13 -12.31
N TYR A 86 35.15 2.34 -13.36
CA TYR A 86 34.55 1.25 -14.13
C TYR A 86 35.45 0.85 -15.30
N GLU A 87 35.49 -0.46 -15.59
CA GLU A 87 36.34 -1.04 -16.62
C GLU A 87 36.21 -0.38 -18.01
N ASN A 88 34.99 0.06 -18.35
CA ASN A 88 34.69 0.77 -19.60
C ASN A 88 34.41 2.27 -19.37
N GLY A 89 34.85 2.85 -18.24
CA GLY A 89 34.54 4.23 -17.88
C GLY A 89 33.06 4.51 -17.61
N LYS A 90 32.23 3.46 -17.55
CA LYS A 90 30.78 3.61 -17.43
C LYS A 90 30.11 2.33 -16.87
N GLN A 91 29.19 2.50 -15.95
CA GLN A 91 28.25 1.46 -15.54
C GLN A 91 26.84 1.80 -16.04
N THR A 92 26.13 0.82 -16.53
CA THR A 92 24.73 0.97 -16.96
C THR A 92 23.91 -0.19 -16.42
N ASP A 93 22.96 0.10 -15.54
CA ASP A 93 22.03 -0.87 -14.96
C ASP A 93 20.64 -0.62 -15.51
N ILE A 94 20.05 -1.63 -16.12
CA ILE A 94 18.70 -1.57 -16.69
C ILE A 94 17.83 -2.60 -15.98
N ASN A 95 16.71 -2.16 -15.44
CA ASN A 95 15.74 -3.02 -14.80
C ASN A 95 14.38 -2.87 -15.47
N ARG A 96 13.69 -3.99 -15.68
CA ARG A 96 12.32 -4.07 -16.19
C ARG A 96 11.51 -4.91 -15.23
N GLN A 97 10.36 -4.38 -14.81
CA GLN A 97 9.42 -5.09 -13.96
C GLN A 97 8.05 -5.07 -14.62
N ASP A 98 7.45 -6.25 -14.74
CA ASP A 98 6.08 -6.41 -15.21
C ASP A 98 5.22 -6.95 -14.07
N GLU A 99 4.01 -6.41 -13.94
CA GLU A 99 2.99 -6.90 -13.04
C GLU A 99 1.70 -7.18 -13.81
N TYR A 100 1.22 -8.40 -13.70
CA TYR A 100 -0.11 -8.81 -14.15
C TYR A 100 -0.96 -9.04 -12.91
N TYR A 101 -2.10 -8.40 -12.86
CA TYR A 101 -3.05 -8.51 -11.76
C TYR A 101 -4.43 -8.84 -12.27
N LEU A 102 -5.08 -9.80 -11.62
CA LEU A 102 -6.48 -10.15 -11.83
C LEU A 102 -7.17 -10.31 -10.49
N SER A 103 -8.38 -9.74 -10.37
CA SER A 103 -9.21 -9.83 -9.18
C SER A 103 -10.66 -10.09 -9.54
N ALA A 104 -11.32 -10.88 -8.71
CA ALA A 104 -12.76 -11.04 -8.71
C ALA A 104 -13.30 -10.99 -7.29
N ALA A 105 -14.34 -10.21 -7.06
CA ALA A 105 -15.01 -10.08 -5.76
C ALA A 105 -16.52 -10.21 -5.92
N VAL A 106 -17.13 -10.99 -5.04
CA VAL A 106 -18.57 -11.13 -4.92
C VAL A 106 -19.01 -10.55 -3.59
N LEU A 107 -19.98 -9.65 -3.64
CA LEU A 107 -20.64 -9.05 -2.49
C LEU A 107 -22.04 -9.64 -2.35
N TYR A 108 -22.38 -10.08 -1.15
CA TYR A 108 -23.69 -10.64 -0.82
C TYR A 108 -24.31 -9.94 0.39
N GLN A 109 -25.52 -9.43 0.22
CA GLN A 109 -26.30 -8.75 1.27
C GLN A 109 -27.57 -9.56 1.56
N PRO A 110 -27.49 -10.60 2.43
CA PRO A 110 -28.63 -11.50 2.70
C PRO A 110 -29.79 -10.79 3.38
N VAL A 111 -29.48 -9.92 4.33
CA VAL A 111 -30.44 -9.15 5.14
C VAL A 111 -29.92 -7.73 5.36
N LYS A 112 -30.82 -6.83 5.74
CA LYS A 112 -30.45 -5.44 6.06
C LYS A 112 -29.39 -5.39 7.18
N GLY A 113 -28.31 -4.68 6.93
CA GLY A 113 -27.21 -4.51 7.87
C GLY A 113 -26.14 -5.59 7.83
N LEU A 114 -26.33 -6.72 7.15
CA LEU A 114 -25.30 -7.75 6.97
C LEU A 114 -24.78 -7.74 5.53
N GLU A 115 -23.48 -7.59 5.39
CA GLU A 115 -22.75 -7.66 4.13
C GLU A 115 -21.64 -8.71 4.25
N LEU A 116 -21.60 -9.63 3.32
CA LEU A 116 -20.56 -10.64 3.19
C LEU A 116 -19.86 -10.45 1.87
N SER A 117 -18.55 -10.60 1.83
CA SER A 117 -17.80 -10.58 0.56
C SER A 117 -16.71 -11.64 0.53
N LEU A 118 -16.52 -12.19 -0.65
CA LEU A 118 -15.41 -13.06 -1.01
C LEU A 118 -14.68 -12.41 -2.17
N ALA A 119 -13.37 -12.20 -2.01
CA ALA A 119 -12.50 -11.72 -3.07
C ALA A 119 -11.33 -12.67 -3.28
N GLN A 120 -10.93 -12.83 -4.54
CA GLN A 120 -9.76 -13.58 -4.97
C GLN A 120 -8.90 -12.69 -5.84
N ASP A 121 -7.64 -12.49 -5.45
CA ASP A 121 -6.63 -11.74 -6.19
C ASP A 121 -5.51 -12.67 -6.64
N GLY A 122 -5.03 -12.46 -7.86
CA GLY A 122 -3.86 -13.12 -8.41
C GLY A 122 -2.87 -12.10 -8.99
N PHE A 123 -1.58 -12.28 -8.69
CA PHE A 123 -0.50 -11.45 -9.21
C PHE A 123 0.58 -12.31 -9.82
N ILE A 124 1.15 -11.83 -10.92
CA ILE A 124 2.42 -12.32 -11.46
C ILE A 124 3.33 -11.10 -11.58
N ASN A 125 4.45 -11.12 -10.86
CA ASN A 125 5.46 -10.07 -10.92
C ASN A 125 6.75 -10.65 -11.47
N THR A 126 7.38 -9.96 -12.42
CA THR A 126 8.67 -10.36 -13.00
C THR A 126 9.69 -9.24 -12.83
N LEU A 127 10.95 -9.61 -12.71
CA LEU A 127 12.09 -8.68 -12.79
C LEU A 127 13.09 -9.20 -13.80
N HIS A 128 13.47 -8.35 -14.74
CA HIS A 128 14.56 -8.58 -15.70
C HIS A 128 15.57 -7.46 -15.58
N THR A 129 16.84 -7.82 -15.53
CA THR A 129 17.95 -6.85 -15.49
C THR A 129 19.06 -7.27 -16.46
N ASN A 130 19.86 -6.30 -16.89
CA ASN A 130 21.05 -6.54 -17.71
C ASN A 130 22.29 -6.95 -16.88
N ILE A 131 22.16 -7.06 -15.55
CA ILE A 131 23.26 -7.48 -14.67
C ILE A 131 23.53 -8.97 -14.91
N ASN A 132 24.80 -9.32 -15.11
CA ASN A 132 25.23 -10.70 -15.29
C ASN A 132 24.87 -11.54 -14.05
N ASP A 133 24.52 -12.80 -14.28
CA ASP A 133 24.11 -13.75 -13.23
C ASP A 133 22.89 -13.32 -12.39
N SER A 134 22.09 -12.40 -12.92
CA SER A 134 20.87 -11.97 -12.27
C SER A 134 19.86 -13.11 -12.17
N PRO A 135 19.21 -13.28 -11.01
CA PRO A 135 18.21 -14.32 -10.79
C PRO A 135 16.96 -14.20 -11.67
N ASN A 136 16.65 -13.01 -12.22
CA ASN A 136 15.45 -12.76 -13.03
C ASN A 136 14.20 -13.43 -12.44
N PRO A 137 13.76 -13.06 -11.26
CA PRO A 137 12.72 -13.74 -10.52
C PRO A 137 11.34 -13.55 -11.14
N VAL A 138 10.51 -14.57 -10.99
CA VAL A 138 9.05 -14.51 -11.22
C VAL A 138 8.37 -14.85 -9.91
N ARG A 139 7.48 -13.98 -9.43
CA ARG A 139 6.68 -14.16 -8.21
C ARG A 139 5.22 -14.36 -8.57
N TYR A 140 4.65 -15.44 -8.09
CA TYR A 140 3.23 -15.72 -8.15
C TYR A 140 2.61 -15.46 -6.77
N SER A 141 1.54 -14.70 -6.71
CA SER A 141 0.83 -14.40 -5.47
C SER A 141 -0.65 -14.64 -5.62
N SER A 142 -1.24 -15.31 -4.65
CA SER A 142 -2.67 -15.57 -4.57
C SER A 142 -3.18 -15.11 -3.21
N LEU A 143 -4.18 -14.21 -3.20
CA LEU A 143 -4.81 -13.71 -1.99
C LEU A 143 -6.31 -13.98 -2.03
N THR A 144 -6.80 -14.67 -1.01
CA THR A 144 -8.24 -14.91 -0.82
C THR A 144 -8.70 -14.15 0.42
N ALA A 145 -9.66 -13.25 0.26
CA ALA A 145 -10.20 -12.45 1.35
C ALA A 145 -11.68 -12.78 1.58
N LEU A 146 -12.01 -13.17 2.82
CA LEU A 146 -13.36 -13.26 3.33
C LEU A 146 -13.62 -12.05 4.23
N ASN A 147 -14.69 -11.30 3.96
CA ASN A 147 -15.11 -10.18 4.79
C ASN A 147 -16.57 -10.32 5.21
N ALA A 148 -16.85 -9.95 6.45
CA ALA A 148 -18.19 -9.82 6.98
C ALA A 148 -18.33 -8.45 7.66
N ARG A 149 -19.37 -7.72 7.30
CA ARG A 149 -19.77 -6.46 7.95
C ARG A 149 -21.17 -6.62 8.51
N TYR A 150 -21.36 -6.20 9.74
CA TYR A 150 -22.65 -6.19 10.37
C TYR A 150 -22.92 -4.85 11.06
N GLN A 151 -24.03 -4.23 10.71
CA GLN A 151 -24.52 -3.03 11.35
C GLN A 151 -25.80 -3.32 12.12
N TRP A 152 -25.72 -3.20 13.44
CA TRP A 152 -26.83 -3.37 14.34
C TRP A 152 -27.06 -2.08 15.14
N GLY A 153 -28.08 -1.33 14.72
CA GLY A 153 -28.35 -0.03 15.32
C GLY A 153 -27.14 0.90 15.24
N ARG A 154 -26.53 1.21 16.39
CA ARG A 154 -25.38 2.10 16.55
C ARG A 154 -24.03 1.39 16.59
N ILE A 155 -24.02 0.07 16.43
CA ILE A 155 -22.81 -0.75 16.44
C ILE A 155 -22.52 -1.18 15.01
N LYS A 156 -21.28 -0.99 14.56
CA LYS A 156 -20.76 -1.51 13.31
C LYS A 156 -19.60 -2.46 13.62
N LEU A 157 -19.72 -3.68 13.16
CA LEU A 157 -18.69 -4.72 13.28
C LEU A 157 -18.16 -5.03 11.89
N SER A 158 -16.85 -5.24 11.76
CA SER A 158 -16.24 -5.73 10.52
C SER A 158 -15.16 -6.74 10.87
N GLY A 159 -15.18 -7.87 10.19
CA GLY A 159 -14.16 -8.90 10.26
C GLY A 159 -13.70 -9.26 8.86
N THR A 160 -12.39 -9.30 8.65
CA THR A 160 -11.76 -9.75 7.40
C THR A 160 -10.72 -10.80 7.72
N LEU A 161 -10.71 -11.87 6.94
CA LEU A 161 -9.68 -12.90 7.00
C LEU A 161 -9.04 -13.02 5.61
N VAL A 162 -7.73 -12.74 5.54
CA VAL A 162 -6.96 -12.82 4.28
C VAL A 162 -6.03 -14.02 4.35
N GLY A 163 -6.24 -14.97 3.44
CA GLY A 163 -5.29 -16.05 3.15
C GLY A 163 -4.37 -15.64 2.03
N THR A 164 -3.08 -15.67 2.24
CA THR A 164 -2.06 -15.34 1.24
C THR A 164 -1.17 -16.53 0.98
N PHE A 165 -0.92 -16.80 -0.29
CA PHE A 165 0.06 -17.77 -0.78
C PHE A 165 0.97 -17.08 -1.80
N ILE A 166 2.30 -17.22 -1.61
CA ILE A 166 3.30 -16.63 -2.50
C ILE A 166 4.39 -17.65 -2.76
N THR A 167 4.69 -17.84 -4.03
CA THR A 167 5.83 -18.65 -4.50
C THR A 167 6.67 -17.86 -5.48
N GLU A 168 7.94 -18.16 -5.57
CA GLU A 168 8.89 -17.51 -6.47
C GLU A 168 9.68 -18.54 -7.24
N GLU A 169 10.02 -18.20 -8.47
CA GLU A 169 10.94 -18.95 -9.33
C GLU A 169 12.07 -18.03 -9.74
N VAL A 170 13.30 -18.53 -9.80
CA VAL A 170 14.47 -17.80 -10.28
C VAL A 170 15.21 -18.58 -11.35
N LYS A 171 15.81 -17.89 -12.32
CA LYS A 171 16.62 -18.53 -13.35
C LYS A 171 18.01 -18.93 -12.85
N ALA A 172 18.52 -18.24 -11.84
CA ALA A 172 19.84 -18.49 -11.25
C ALA A 172 19.84 -18.15 -9.77
N GLY A 173 20.60 -18.89 -8.98
CA GLY A 173 20.73 -18.67 -7.52
C GLY A 173 19.69 -19.42 -6.70
N ASN A 174 19.50 -18.96 -5.47
CA ASN A 174 18.58 -19.56 -4.50
C ASN A 174 17.20 -18.89 -4.57
N THR A 175 16.17 -19.72 -4.59
CA THR A 175 14.78 -19.29 -4.49
C THR A 175 14.40 -19.16 -3.01
N PRO A 176 13.73 -18.06 -2.61
CA PRO A 176 13.14 -17.99 -1.27
C PRO A 176 12.06 -19.06 -1.07
N ASP A 177 11.86 -19.47 0.17
CA ASP A 177 10.79 -20.43 0.53
C ASP A 177 9.39 -19.87 0.21
N ASP A 178 8.45 -20.76 -0.08
CA ASP A 178 7.03 -20.45 -0.20
C ASP A 178 6.50 -19.78 1.07
N ARG A 179 5.64 -18.77 0.88
CA ARG A 179 5.07 -18.02 1.99
C ARG A 179 3.57 -18.22 2.05
N LYS A 180 3.12 -18.74 3.20
CA LYS A 180 1.69 -18.94 3.50
C LYS A 180 1.33 -18.16 4.75
N ARG A 181 0.28 -17.37 4.68
CA ARG A 181 -0.13 -16.55 5.82
C ARG A 181 -1.64 -16.39 5.88
N LEU A 182 -2.15 -16.43 7.12
CA LEU A 182 -3.52 -16.06 7.45
C LEU A 182 -3.47 -14.76 8.27
N SER A 183 -4.17 -13.74 7.80
CA SER A 183 -4.13 -12.38 8.35
C SER A 183 -5.52 -11.92 8.74
N PRO A 184 -5.91 -12.00 10.03
CA PRO A 184 -7.18 -11.48 10.52
C PRO A 184 -7.13 -9.96 10.73
N ILE A 185 -8.25 -9.31 10.42
CA ILE A 185 -8.53 -7.90 10.71
C ILE A 185 -9.91 -7.83 11.35
N LEU A 186 -10.01 -7.21 12.51
CA LEU A 186 -11.27 -7.03 13.24
C LEU A 186 -11.43 -5.56 13.58
N SER A 187 -12.61 -5.01 13.39
CA SER A 187 -12.91 -3.65 13.83
C SER A 187 -14.32 -3.54 14.38
N VAL A 188 -14.47 -2.65 15.35
CA VAL A 188 -15.74 -2.27 15.95
C VAL A 188 -15.83 -0.75 16.00
N SER A 189 -17.01 -0.21 15.70
CA SER A 189 -17.34 1.19 15.88
C SER A 189 -18.69 1.29 16.57
N ILE A 190 -18.75 2.10 17.62
CA ILE A 190 -19.94 2.27 18.44
C ILE A 190 -20.24 3.77 18.52
N GLN A 191 -21.49 4.14 18.33
CA GLN A 191 -22.03 5.46 18.68
C GLN A 191 -22.78 5.33 20.02
N PRO A 192 -22.17 5.70 21.18
CA PRO A 192 -22.77 5.44 22.50
C PRO A 192 -24.12 6.14 22.69
N TRP A 193 -24.24 7.38 22.23
CA TRP A 193 -25.44 8.19 22.37
C TRP A 193 -26.04 8.55 21.01
N LYS A 194 -27.35 8.54 20.91
CA LYS A 194 -28.07 8.77 19.65
C LYS A 194 -28.01 10.25 19.24
N GLU A 195 -28.08 11.13 20.21
CA GLU A 195 -28.13 12.58 20.06
C GLU A 195 -26.75 13.18 19.75
N GLU A 196 -25.69 12.46 20.12
CA GLU A 196 -24.32 12.92 19.98
C GLU A 196 -23.62 12.19 18.82
N GLN A 197 -22.93 12.93 17.99
CA GLN A 197 -22.07 12.37 16.94
C GLN A 197 -20.71 11.98 17.52
N LEU A 198 -20.72 11.17 18.57
CA LEU A 198 -19.56 10.57 19.19
C LEU A 198 -19.42 9.13 18.74
N TYR A 199 -18.23 8.78 18.21
CA TYR A 199 -17.91 7.43 17.74
C TYR A 199 -16.65 6.94 18.45
N VAL A 200 -16.75 5.77 19.05
CA VAL A 200 -15.61 5.03 19.63
C VAL A 200 -15.30 3.89 18.70
N ARG A 201 -14.03 3.73 18.35
CA ARG A 201 -13.54 2.70 17.43
C ARG A 201 -12.45 1.89 18.09
N ALA A 202 -12.42 0.61 17.81
CA ALA A 202 -11.28 -0.25 18.11
C ALA A 202 -10.97 -1.14 16.89
N MET A 203 -9.69 -1.41 16.65
CA MET A 203 -9.24 -2.25 15.55
C MET A 203 -8.07 -3.13 16.02
N TYR A 204 -8.12 -4.38 15.59
CA TYR A 204 -6.99 -5.29 15.58
C TYR A 204 -6.69 -5.71 14.17
N LYS A 205 -5.42 -5.67 13.76
CA LYS A 205 -4.98 -6.11 12.44
C LYS A 205 -3.68 -6.90 12.58
N ASN A 206 -3.65 -8.07 11.94
CA ASN A 206 -2.44 -8.85 11.77
C ASN A 206 -2.12 -8.89 10.29
N THR A 207 -0.96 -8.40 9.92
CA THR A 207 -0.54 -8.34 8.52
C THR A 207 0.94 -8.72 8.38
N PHE A 208 1.41 -8.82 7.14
CA PHE A 208 2.82 -9.04 6.85
C PHE A 208 3.21 -8.37 5.52
N ARG A 209 4.48 -8.07 5.40
CA ARG A 209 5.09 -7.54 4.18
C ARG A 209 6.14 -8.53 3.70
N VAL A 210 5.98 -9.03 2.48
CA VAL A 210 7.04 -9.81 1.84
C VAL A 210 8.17 -8.90 1.38
N PRO A 211 9.42 -9.41 1.41
CA PRO A 211 10.54 -8.68 0.84
C PRO A 211 10.28 -8.34 -0.63
N THR A 212 10.65 -7.15 -1.04
CA THR A 212 10.60 -6.73 -2.45
C THR A 212 11.70 -7.43 -3.26
N PHE A 213 11.62 -7.38 -4.58
CA PHE A 213 12.71 -7.87 -5.41
C PHE A 213 14.03 -7.15 -5.13
N ASN A 214 13.99 -5.85 -4.80
CA ASN A 214 15.17 -5.12 -4.40
C ASN A 214 15.76 -5.63 -3.08
N ASP A 215 14.91 -5.93 -2.09
CA ASP A 215 15.36 -6.48 -0.81
C ASP A 215 16.06 -7.85 -1.00
N LEU A 216 15.57 -8.66 -1.94
CA LEU A 216 16.07 -10.02 -2.18
C LEU A 216 17.26 -10.07 -3.16
N TYR A 217 17.19 -9.31 -4.25
CA TYR A 217 18.02 -9.56 -5.43
C TYR A 217 18.86 -8.36 -5.87
N TYR A 218 18.77 -7.21 -5.19
CA TYR A 218 19.61 -6.07 -5.54
C TYR A 218 21.09 -6.42 -5.37
N LEU A 219 21.89 -6.14 -6.39
CA LEU A 219 23.31 -6.53 -6.47
C LEU A 219 24.08 -6.10 -5.20
N ARG A 220 24.77 -7.06 -4.56
CA ARG A 220 25.59 -6.91 -3.35
C ARG A 220 24.84 -6.55 -2.07
N ILE A 221 23.60 -6.06 -2.14
CA ILE A 221 22.81 -5.60 -0.99
C ILE A 221 21.71 -6.59 -0.65
N GLY A 222 21.11 -7.20 -1.66
CA GLY A 222 19.99 -8.13 -1.54
C GLY A 222 20.33 -9.39 -0.73
N ASN A 223 19.30 -9.98 -0.12
CA ASN A 223 19.42 -11.17 0.69
C ASN A 223 18.21 -12.09 0.49
N THR A 224 18.41 -13.21 -0.18
CA THR A 224 17.35 -14.19 -0.47
C THR A 224 16.86 -14.95 0.77
N SER A 225 17.60 -14.89 1.88
CA SER A 225 17.20 -15.51 3.16
C SER A 225 16.27 -14.64 4.01
N LEU A 226 15.81 -13.48 3.48
CA LEU A 226 14.92 -12.59 4.22
C LEU A 226 13.56 -13.24 4.49
N ARG A 227 13.14 -13.16 5.75
CA ARG A 227 11.79 -13.51 6.19
C ARG A 227 10.85 -12.32 5.98
N PRO A 228 9.55 -12.56 5.72
CA PRO A 228 8.56 -11.49 5.72
C PRO A 228 8.46 -10.78 7.07
N GLU A 229 8.36 -9.46 7.04
CA GLU A 229 7.96 -8.68 8.22
C GLU A 229 6.55 -9.06 8.64
N LYS A 230 6.30 -9.13 9.94
CA LYS A 230 4.98 -9.40 10.51
C LYS A 230 4.61 -8.24 11.42
N ALA A 231 3.39 -7.71 11.26
CA ALA A 231 2.89 -6.65 12.12
C ALA A 231 1.59 -7.06 12.81
N ARG A 232 1.51 -6.77 14.11
CA ARG A 232 0.29 -6.77 14.89
C ARG A 232 -0.01 -5.34 15.27
N GLU A 233 -1.16 -4.87 14.89
CA GLU A 233 -1.57 -3.48 15.05
C GLU A 233 -2.84 -3.43 15.91
N TYR A 234 -2.81 -2.62 16.94
CA TYR A 234 -3.91 -2.33 17.84
C TYR A 234 -4.18 -0.84 17.80
N ASN A 235 -5.40 -0.45 17.53
CA ASN A 235 -5.81 0.94 17.47
C ASN A 235 -7.11 1.13 18.26
N ILE A 236 -7.18 2.22 19.02
CA ILE A 236 -8.39 2.71 19.65
C ILE A 236 -8.55 4.19 19.32
N GLY A 237 -9.72 4.58 18.85
CA GLY A 237 -9.99 5.95 18.44
C GLY A 237 -11.33 6.47 18.90
N VAL A 238 -11.38 7.77 19.07
CA VAL A 238 -12.60 8.51 19.38
C VAL A 238 -12.74 9.65 18.39
N THR A 239 -13.92 9.80 17.79
CA THR A 239 -14.27 10.95 16.96
C THR A 239 -15.53 11.57 17.50
N TRP A 240 -15.49 12.86 17.77
CA TRP A 240 -16.65 13.66 18.12
C TRP A 240 -16.86 14.75 17.07
N ASN A 241 -18.10 14.93 16.64
CA ASN A 241 -18.52 16.00 15.75
C ASN A 241 -19.69 16.73 16.40
N GLY A 242 -19.64 18.05 16.41
CA GLY A 242 -20.71 18.82 17.04
C GLY A 242 -20.59 20.31 16.77
N LYS A 243 -21.53 21.05 17.35
CA LYS A 243 -21.56 22.52 17.34
C LYS A 243 -21.54 23.02 18.80
N PRO A 244 -20.37 22.98 19.47
CA PRO A 244 -20.28 23.31 20.90
C PRO A 244 -20.43 24.81 21.21
N PHE A 245 -20.17 25.65 20.19
CA PHE A 245 -20.18 27.11 20.35
C PHE A 245 -21.08 27.76 19.31
N SER A 246 -21.75 28.84 19.67
CA SER A 246 -22.62 29.59 18.74
C SER A 246 -21.86 30.22 17.57
N PHE A 247 -20.57 30.49 17.74
CA PHE A 247 -19.69 31.09 16.75
C PHE A 247 -19.04 30.08 15.78
N THR A 248 -19.33 28.78 15.92
CA THR A 248 -18.81 27.72 15.01
C THR A 248 -19.97 27.06 14.28
N ASP A 249 -19.80 26.69 12.99
CA ASP A 249 -20.75 25.86 12.26
C ASP A 249 -20.60 24.39 12.62
N PHE A 250 -19.37 23.94 12.79
CA PHE A 250 -19.06 22.62 13.31
C PHE A 250 -17.67 22.63 13.98
N LEU A 251 -17.46 21.63 14.82
CA LEU A 251 -16.16 21.21 15.34
C LEU A 251 -16.06 19.71 15.27
N SER A 252 -14.99 19.21 14.63
CA SER A 252 -14.65 17.79 14.59
C SER A 252 -13.34 17.58 15.32
N ILE A 253 -13.32 16.64 16.25
CA ILE A 253 -12.11 16.21 16.99
C ILE A 253 -11.98 14.71 16.85
N THR A 254 -10.80 14.25 16.44
CA THR A 254 -10.44 12.83 16.39
C THR A 254 -9.17 12.60 17.19
N LEU A 255 -9.19 11.59 18.05
CA LEU A 255 -8.04 11.11 18.81
C LEU A 255 -7.89 9.62 18.53
N ASP A 256 -6.71 9.18 18.10
CA ASP A 256 -6.37 7.80 17.83
C ASP A 256 -5.09 7.43 18.59
N GLY A 257 -5.16 6.44 19.47
CA GLY A 257 -4.01 5.81 20.11
C GLY A 257 -3.72 4.47 19.46
N TYR A 258 -2.45 4.13 19.25
CA TYR A 258 -2.07 2.87 18.65
C TYR A 258 -0.84 2.25 19.30
N TYR A 259 -0.80 0.92 19.21
CA TYR A 259 0.36 0.10 19.56
C TYR A 259 0.58 -0.92 18.45
N ASN A 260 1.79 -0.91 17.87
CA ASN A 260 2.18 -1.83 16.81
C ASN A 260 3.42 -2.62 17.23
N GLU A 261 3.37 -3.93 17.03
CA GLU A 261 4.49 -4.84 17.19
C GLU A 261 4.92 -5.34 15.81
N VAL A 262 6.12 -4.98 15.36
CA VAL A 262 6.68 -5.41 14.08
C VAL A 262 7.85 -6.34 14.34
N THR A 263 7.71 -7.60 13.92
CA THR A 263 8.76 -8.62 14.02
C THR A 263 9.40 -8.88 12.67
N ASP A 264 10.65 -9.30 12.66
CA ASP A 264 11.44 -9.57 11.45
C ASP A 264 11.56 -8.35 10.53
N LYS A 265 11.63 -7.12 11.09
CA LYS A 265 11.70 -5.88 10.30
C LYS A 265 12.86 -5.93 9.31
N ILE A 266 12.56 -5.66 8.03
CA ILE A 266 13.58 -5.62 6.98
C ILE A 266 14.21 -4.24 6.97
N VAL A 267 15.52 -4.18 7.18
CA VAL A 267 16.30 -2.95 7.20
C VAL A 267 17.58 -3.12 6.39
N ALA A 268 18.05 -2.04 5.77
CA ALA A 268 19.38 -1.96 5.21
C ALA A 268 20.36 -1.68 6.36
N PHE A 269 21.28 -2.60 6.64
CA PHE A 269 22.26 -2.49 7.70
C PHE A 269 23.64 -2.20 7.13
N PRO A 270 24.37 -1.17 7.63
CA PRO A 270 25.71 -0.89 7.19
C PRO A 270 26.66 -2.00 7.67
N SER A 271 27.38 -2.61 6.73
CA SER A 271 28.55 -3.43 7.04
C SER A 271 29.83 -2.66 6.72
N THR A 272 30.99 -3.25 6.95
CA THR A 272 32.30 -2.56 6.80
C THR A 272 32.50 -1.89 5.41
N TYR A 273 31.91 -2.46 4.35
CA TYR A 273 32.12 -1.98 2.97
C TYR A 273 30.84 -1.80 2.15
N VAL A 274 29.75 -2.47 2.53
CA VAL A 274 28.48 -2.47 1.81
C VAL A 274 27.31 -2.53 2.76
N TRP A 275 26.16 -2.00 2.36
CA TRP A 275 24.91 -2.21 3.04
C TRP A 275 24.39 -3.62 2.74
N LYS A 276 23.73 -4.24 3.69
CA LYS A 276 23.06 -5.54 3.50
C LYS A 276 21.65 -5.51 4.04
N MET A 277 20.71 -6.07 3.27
CA MET A 277 19.35 -6.27 3.76
C MET A 277 19.29 -7.39 4.77
N GLN A 278 18.72 -7.13 5.95
CA GLN A 278 18.62 -8.09 7.05
C GLN A 278 17.27 -7.94 7.75
N ASN A 279 16.80 -9.04 8.35
CA ASN A 279 15.71 -8.96 9.32
C ASN A 279 16.29 -8.52 10.68
N TYR A 280 15.74 -7.44 11.20
CA TYR A 280 16.10 -6.90 12.51
C TYR A 280 14.97 -7.16 13.51
N GLY A 281 15.25 -7.88 14.54
CA GLY A 281 14.47 -8.14 15.75
C GLY A 281 12.97 -7.78 15.74
N THR A 282 12.53 -7.26 16.87
CA THR A 282 11.16 -6.78 17.09
C THR A 282 11.20 -5.29 17.41
N VAL A 283 10.33 -4.53 16.78
CA VAL A 283 10.15 -3.09 17.02
C VAL A 283 8.74 -2.87 17.59
N HIS A 284 8.65 -2.18 18.71
CA HIS A 284 7.40 -1.77 19.33
C HIS A 284 7.17 -0.29 19.08
N ILE A 285 6.05 0.04 18.45
CA ILE A 285 5.71 1.43 18.10
C ILE A 285 4.44 1.80 18.85
N THR A 286 4.51 2.84 19.68
CA THR A 286 3.35 3.41 20.38
C THR A 286 3.16 4.84 19.92
N GLY A 287 1.94 5.24 19.64
CA GLY A 287 1.68 6.61 19.21
C GLY A 287 0.28 7.11 19.56
N LEU A 288 0.14 8.42 19.41
CA LEU A 288 -1.10 9.17 19.57
C LEU A 288 -1.21 10.18 18.44
N ASP A 289 -2.31 10.12 17.71
CA ASP A 289 -2.67 11.08 16.67
C ASP A 289 -3.89 11.87 17.09
N ALA A 290 -3.84 13.19 16.93
CA ALA A 290 -4.95 14.09 17.19
C ALA A 290 -5.21 14.95 15.95
N THR A 291 -6.47 15.05 15.56
CA THR A 291 -6.91 15.89 14.43
C THR A 291 -8.08 16.75 14.90
N MET A 292 -8.03 18.03 14.55
CA MET A 292 -9.12 18.97 14.80
C MET A 292 -9.45 19.71 13.49
N ALA A 293 -10.73 19.89 13.21
CA ALA A 293 -11.22 20.74 12.12
C ALA A 293 -12.46 21.52 12.56
N THR A 294 -12.54 22.79 12.21
CA THR A 294 -13.69 23.64 12.51
C THR A 294 -13.96 24.64 11.40
N SER A 295 -15.19 25.08 11.28
CA SER A 295 -15.62 26.20 10.42
C SER A 295 -16.29 27.26 11.28
N ILE A 296 -15.84 28.49 11.10
CA ILE A 296 -16.29 29.67 11.84
C ILE A 296 -16.91 30.66 10.83
N PRO A 297 -18.23 30.87 10.84
CA PRO A 297 -18.86 31.91 10.04
C PRO A 297 -18.54 33.29 10.67
N VAL A 298 -17.78 34.11 9.94
CA VAL A 298 -17.38 35.45 10.40
C VAL A 298 -18.45 36.48 10.01
N CYS A 299 -19.00 36.33 8.80
CA CYS A 299 -20.13 37.13 8.33
C CYS A 299 -20.89 36.35 7.22
N PRO A 300 -22.04 36.84 6.73
CA PRO A 300 -22.90 36.07 5.80
C PRO A 300 -22.20 35.50 4.57
N ASN A 301 -21.07 36.08 4.16
CA ASN A 301 -20.35 35.69 2.95
C ASN A 301 -18.91 35.18 3.23
N ILE A 302 -18.50 35.08 4.51
CA ILE A 302 -17.13 34.70 4.86
C ILE A 302 -17.15 33.59 5.92
N ASN A 303 -16.63 32.44 5.56
CA ASN A 303 -16.36 31.33 6.49
C ASN A 303 -14.86 31.10 6.58
N VAL A 304 -14.36 30.98 7.80
CA VAL A 304 -12.96 30.65 8.09
C VAL A 304 -12.86 29.18 8.51
N GLY A 305 -12.18 28.38 7.71
CA GLY A 305 -11.85 26.97 8.05
C GLY A 305 -10.50 26.89 8.76
N LEU A 306 -10.46 26.23 9.91
CA LEU A 306 -9.24 25.94 10.64
C LEU A 306 -9.09 24.43 10.79
N SER A 307 -7.88 23.90 10.55
CA SER A 307 -7.55 22.51 10.81
C SER A 307 -6.16 22.38 11.39
N GLY A 308 -5.96 21.39 12.26
CA GLY A 308 -4.69 21.09 12.89
C GLY A 308 -4.54 19.59 13.11
N ASN A 309 -3.31 19.10 12.94
CA ASN A 309 -2.93 17.72 13.21
C ASN A 309 -1.75 17.70 14.17
N TYR A 310 -1.77 16.77 15.10
CA TYR A 310 -0.65 16.49 16.00
C TYR A 310 -0.41 14.99 15.99
N SER A 311 0.84 14.58 15.85
CA SER A 311 1.26 13.18 15.92
C SER A 311 2.43 13.05 16.87
N TRP A 312 2.33 12.11 17.79
CA TRP A 312 3.40 11.71 18.68
C TRP A 312 3.65 10.20 18.52
N GLN A 313 4.90 9.81 18.33
CA GLN A 313 5.29 8.42 18.15
C GLN A 313 6.59 8.13 18.88
N LYS A 314 6.64 6.94 19.47
CA LYS A 314 7.83 6.34 20.07
C LYS A 314 8.00 4.93 19.50
N ALA A 315 9.20 4.61 18.99
CA ALA A 315 9.64 3.30 18.54
C ALA A 315 10.78 2.77 19.42
#